data_f140525e33d9af9965073ce45cf570e5
#
_entry.id   f140525e33d9af9965073ce45cf570e5
#
_cell.length_a   1.000
_cell.length_b   1.000
_cell.length_c   1.000
_cell.angle_alpha   90.00
_cell.angle_beta   90.00
_cell.angle_gamma   90.00
#
_symmetry.space_group_name_H-M   'P 1'
#
loop_
_entity.id
_entity.type
_entity.pdbx_description
1 polymer ?
#
loop_
_entity_poly.entity_id
_entity_poly.type
_entity_poly.pdbx_seq_one_letter_code
_entity_poly.pdbx_strand_id
1 'polypeptide(L)'
;MSEFVRALAFSELSPGQCVEVSVAGKPVALYNVAGAIYATSNTCLHRGGPLGQGALDGPVVLCPWHAWSWDVTTGENTANPELKIPTYPVKVEDGQVLVQIG
;
A
#
# COMPACT_ATOMS: atom_id res chain seq x y z
N MET A 1 17.53 8.78 10.15
CA MET A 1 17.74 8.10 8.88
C MET A 1 16.75 6.98 8.71
N SER A 2 16.19 6.90 7.52
CA SER A 2 15.19 5.88 7.25
C SER A 2 15.85 4.56 6.85
N GLU A 3 15.34 3.48 7.36
CA GLU A 3 15.83 2.15 7.04
C GLU A 3 14.70 1.33 6.42
N PHE A 4 15.08 0.40 5.56
CA PHE A 4 14.12 -0.56 5.04
C PHE A 4 13.89 -1.63 6.09
N VAL A 5 12.61 -1.88 6.40
CA VAL A 5 12.20 -2.83 7.41
C VAL A 5 11.40 -3.94 6.73
N ARG A 6 11.67 -5.19 7.09
CA ARG A 6 10.94 -6.32 6.52
C ARG A 6 9.46 -6.22 6.87
N ALA A 7 8.62 -6.34 5.86
CA ALA A 7 7.16 -6.34 6.05
C ALA A 7 6.58 -7.75 5.97
N LEU A 8 6.90 -8.49 4.89
CA LEU A 8 6.44 -9.87 4.72
C LEU A 8 7.26 -10.52 3.62
N ALA A 9 7.07 -11.84 3.44
CA ALA A 9 7.68 -12.56 2.33
C ALA A 9 6.95 -12.22 1.04
N PHE A 10 7.69 -12.04 -0.04
CA PHE A 10 7.11 -11.70 -1.34
C PHE A 10 6.05 -12.73 -1.78
N SER A 11 6.29 -14.01 -1.48
CA SER A 11 5.35 -15.07 -1.84
C SER A 11 4.02 -15.02 -1.09
N GLU A 12 3.94 -14.21 -0.05
CA GLU A 12 2.70 -14.06 0.73
C GLU A 12 1.73 -13.06 0.11
N LEU A 13 2.15 -12.34 -0.92
CA LEU A 13 1.31 -11.32 -1.58
C LEU A 13 1.27 -11.60 -3.08
N SER A 14 0.18 -12.16 -3.55
CA SER A 14 0.01 -12.53 -4.96
C SER A 14 -0.37 -11.32 -5.82
N PRO A 15 -0.06 -11.38 -7.14
CA PRO A 15 -0.48 -10.29 -8.04
C PRO A 15 -1.98 -10.04 -7.96
N GLY A 16 -2.36 -8.77 -7.91
CA GLY A 16 -3.75 -8.37 -7.81
C GLY A 16 -4.28 -8.34 -6.39
N GLN A 17 -3.44 -8.61 -5.39
CA GLN A 17 -3.84 -8.60 -3.99
C GLN A 17 -3.25 -7.45 -3.22
N CYS A 18 -3.90 -7.09 -2.13
CA CYS A 18 -3.37 -6.14 -1.17
C CYS A 18 -3.50 -6.71 0.24
N VAL A 19 -2.69 -6.19 1.16
CA VAL A 19 -2.67 -6.66 2.54
C VAL A 19 -2.27 -5.52 3.45
N GLU A 20 -2.77 -5.54 4.68
CA GLU A 20 -2.32 -4.59 5.69
C GLU A 20 -1.28 -5.25 6.59
N VAL A 21 -0.22 -4.50 6.90
CA VAL A 21 0.85 -4.97 7.77
C VAL A 21 1.25 -3.83 8.71
N SER A 22 1.90 -4.19 9.81
CA SER A 22 2.49 -3.20 10.70
C SER A 22 3.99 -3.17 10.45
N VAL A 23 4.52 -2.00 10.11
CA VAL A 23 5.95 -1.82 9.85
C VAL A 23 6.45 -0.76 10.81
N ALA A 24 7.38 -1.15 11.70
CA ALA A 24 7.92 -0.25 12.71
C ALA A 24 6.80 0.46 13.51
N GLY A 25 5.72 -0.27 13.78
CA GLY A 25 4.60 0.25 14.55
C GLY A 25 3.60 1.07 13.76
N LYS A 26 3.79 1.22 12.45
CA LYS A 26 2.86 1.98 11.60
C LYS A 26 2.02 1.04 10.72
N PRO A 27 0.72 1.31 10.59
CA PRO A 27 -0.11 0.53 9.68
C PRO A 27 0.20 0.90 8.23
N VAL A 28 0.55 -0.11 7.44
CA VAL A 28 0.94 0.06 6.03
C VAL A 28 0.13 -0.89 5.18
N ALA A 29 -0.33 -0.41 4.03
CA ALA A 29 -0.98 -1.26 3.04
C ALA A 29 0.03 -1.58 1.94
N LEU A 30 0.13 -2.85 1.60
CA LEU A 30 1.00 -3.32 0.51
C LEU A 30 0.15 -3.83 -0.63
N TYR A 31 0.60 -3.58 -1.84
CA TYR A 31 -0.14 -3.94 -3.07
C TYR A 31 0.80 -4.61 -4.04
N ASN A 32 0.34 -5.70 -4.64
CA ASN A 32 1.08 -6.36 -5.72
C ASN A 32 0.38 -6.03 -7.04
N VAL A 33 0.97 -5.12 -7.81
CA VAL A 33 0.44 -4.70 -9.10
C VAL A 33 1.26 -5.39 -10.19
N ALA A 34 0.74 -6.50 -10.70
CA ALA A 34 1.39 -7.28 -11.76
C ALA A 34 2.86 -7.65 -11.44
N GLY A 35 3.15 -7.95 -10.18
CA GLY A 35 4.49 -8.34 -9.74
C GLY A 35 5.30 -7.21 -9.12
N ALA A 36 4.84 -5.97 -9.25
CA ALA A 36 5.50 -4.82 -8.61
C ALA A 36 4.81 -4.50 -7.29
N ILE A 37 5.59 -4.32 -6.24
CA ILE A 37 5.06 -4.06 -4.90
C ILE A 37 5.07 -2.56 -4.62
N TYR A 38 3.95 -2.06 -4.11
CA TYR A 38 3.80 -0.67 -3.69
C TYR A 38 3.32 -0.63 -2.25
N ALA A 39 3.62 0.45 -1.54
CA ALA A 39 3.22 0.63 -0.15
C ALA A 39 2.66 2.02 0.06
N THR A 40 1.56 2.09 0.80
CA THR A 40 0.95 3.36 1.21
C THR A 40 0.57 3.29 2.68
N SER A 41 0.19 4.44 3.24
CA SER A 41 -0.48 4.42 4.52
C SER A 41 -1.73 3.53 4.42
N ASN A 42 -2.01 2.76 5.47
CA ASN A 42 -3.20 1.90 5.48
C ASN A 42 -4.50 2.67 5.76
N THR A 43 -4.40 3.97 5.98
CA THR A 43 -5.54 4.79 6.37
C THR A 43 -6.04 5.63 5.21
N CYS A 44 -7.29 5.42 4.82
CA CYS A 44 -7.95 6.24 3.81
C CYS A 44 -8.23 7.63 4.39
N LEU A 45 -7.89 8.69 3.65
CA LEU A 45 -8.12 10.06 4.12
C LEU A 45 -9.58 10.36 4.40
N HIS A 46 -10.48 9.71 3.67
CA HIS A 46 -11.91 10.00 3.78
C HIS A 46 -12.45 9.64 5.16
N ARG A 47 -12.26 8.39 5.59
CA ARG A 47 -12.85 7.91 6.83
C ARG A 47 -11.92 7.03 7.65
N GLY A 48 -10.64 7.00 7.31
CA GLY A 48 -9.71 6.14 8.00
C GLY A 48 -9.88 4.65 7.70
N GLY A 49 -10.59 4.31 6.62
CA GLY A 49 -10.81 2.93 6.26
C GLY A 49 -9.50 2.20 5.95
N PRO A 50 -9.41 0.90 6.28
CA PRO A 50 -8.18 0.13 6.09
C PRO A 50 -7.98 -0.25 4.63
N LEU A 51 -7.10 0.48 3.94
CA LEU A 51 -6.85 0.28 2.51
C LEU A 51 -6.36 -1.12 2.18
N GLY A 52 -5.59 -1.74 3.09
CA GLY A 52 -5.11 -3.10 2.88
C GLY A 52 -6.21 -4.16 2.88
N GLN A 53 -7.42 -3.81 3.30
CA GLN A 53 -8.58 -4.70 3.24
C GLN A 53 -9.49 -4.38 2.05
N GLY A 54 -9.09 -3.41 1.23
CA GLY A 54 -9.85 -3.03 0.06
C GLY A 54 -9.66 -3.97 -1.12
N ALA A 55 -10.17 -3.57 -2.26
CA ALA A 55 -10.03 -4.33 -3.49
C ALA A 55 -9.03 -3.62 -4.41
N LEU A 56 -8.08 -4.37 -4.95
CA LEU A 56 -7.09 -3.84 -5.88
C LEU A 56 -7.49 -4.17 -7.30
N ASP A 57 -7.55 -3.12 -8.14
CA ASP A 57 -7.85 -3.27 -9.57
C ASP A 57 -6.74 -2.56 -10.35
N GLY A 58 -5.80 -3.32 -10.92
CA GLY A 58 -4.61 -2.76 -11.52
C GLY A 58 -3.85 -1.94 -10.49
N PRO A 59 -3.50 -0.68 -10.78
CA PRO A 59 -2.78 0.18 -9.84
C PRO A 59 -3.72 0.94 -8.89
N VAL A 60 -5.03 0.63 -8.90
CA VAL A 60 -6.01 1.38 -8.12
C VAL A 60 -6.58 0.50 -7.02
N VAL A 61 -6.54 1.00 -5.78
CA VAL A 61 -7.19 0.33 -4.64
C VAL A 61 -8.49 1.05 -4.31
N LEU A 62 -9.52 0.25 -4.02
CA LEU A 62 -10.80 0.77 -3.56
C LEU A 62 -10.87 0.63 -2.06
N CYS A 63 -11.10 1.76 -1.37
CA CYS A 63 -11.30 1.74 0.08
C CYS A 63 -12.57 0.93 0.38
N PRO A 64 -12.52 0.03 1.39
CA PRO A 64 -13.71 -0.76 1.71
C PRO A 64 -14.85 0.09 2.28
N TRP A 65 -14.54 1.34 2.69
CA TRP A 65 -15.53 2.28 3.19
C TRP A 65 -15.80 3.34 2.13
N HIS A 66 -17.02 3.37 1.60
CA HIS A 66 -17.49 4.37 0.63
C HIS A 66 -16.78 4.37 -0.73
N ALA A 67 -16.01 3.32 -1.03
CA ALA A 67 -15.42 3.10 -2.35
C ALA A 67 -14.58 4.26 -2.91
N TRP A 68 -13.93 5.06 -2.04
CA TRP A 68 -12.93 6.01 -2.52
C TRP A 68 -11.78 5.21 -3.10
N SER A 69 -11.22 5.68 -4.20
CA SER A 69 -10.15 4.96 -4.89
C SER A 69 -8.87 5.77 -4.95
N TRP A 70 -7.75 5.05 -4.88
CA TRP A 70 -6.42 5.66 -4.81
C TRP A 70 -5.48 4.93 -5.75
N ASP A 71 -4.66 5.72 -6.47
CA ASP A 71 -3.58 5.15 -7.29
C ASP A 71 -2.43 4.80 -6.34
N VAL A 72 -2.15 3.51 -6.18
CA VAL A 72 -1.14 3.08 -5.21
C VAL A 72 0.28 3.40 -5.64
N THR A 73 0.50 3.72 -6.92
CA THR A 73 1.83 4.07 -7.42
C THR A 73 2.21 5.51 -7.07
N THR A 74 1.25 6.38 -6.88
CA THR A 74 1.47 7.81 -6.60
C THR A 74 0.86 8.27 -5.28
N GLY A 75 -0.12 7.54 -4.76
CA GLY A 75 -0.87 7.94 -3.59
C GLY A 75 -2.01 8.89 -3.88
N GLU A 76 -2.23 9.22 -5.15
CA GLU A 76 -3.26 10.19 -5.53
C GLU A 76 -4.65 9.58 -5.56
N ASN A 77 -5.63 10.39 -5.14
CA ASN A 77 -7.03 10.01 -5.28
C ASN A 77 -7.40 10.07 -6.77
N THR A 78 -8.08 9.06 -7.28
CA THR A 78 -8.38 8.98 -8.71
C THR A 78 -9.38 10.04 -9.17
N ALA A 79 -10.25 10.51 -8.29
CA ALA A 79 -11.22 11.54 -8.61
C ALA A 79 -10.68 12.95 -8.37
N ASN A 80 -9.74 13.08 -7.44
CA ASN A 80 -9.17 14.37 -7.08
C ASN A 80 -7.68 14.23 -6.77
N PRO A 81 -6.80 14.41 -7.78
CA PRO A 81 -5.36 14.22 -7.60
C PRO A 81 -4.70 15.13 -6.58
N GLU A 82 -5.39 16.17 -6.12
CA GLU A 82 -4.86 17.02 -5.07
C GLU A 82 -4.88 16.34 -3.71
N LEU A 83 -5.72 15.32 -3.56
CA LEU A 83 -5.75 14.51 -2.35
C LEU A 83 -4.77 13.35 -2.51
N LYS A 84 -3.86 13.22 -1.57
CA LYS A 84 -2.83 12.17 -1.59
C LYS A 84 -2.69 11.52 -0.24
N ILE A 85 -2.40 10.22 -0.27
CA ILE A 85 -2.01 9.49 0.94
C ILE A 85 -0.51 9.25 0.88
N PRO A 86 0.16 9.13 2.04
CA PRO A 86 1.60 8.84 2.05
C PRO A 86 1.93 7.53 1.34
N THR A 87 2.99 7.56 0.54
CA THR A 87 3.54 6.35 -0.08
C THR A 87 4.93 6.12 0.51
N TYR A 88 5.37 4.86 0.51
CA TYR A 88 6.65 4.48 1.08
C TYR A 88 7.49 3.74 0.05
N PRO A 89 8.81 3.97 0.02
CA PRO A 89 9.70 3.19 -0.85
C PRO A 89 9.66 1.72 -0.47
N VAL A 90 9.69 0.87 -1.48
CA VAL A 90 9.67 -0.59 -1.31
C VAL A 90 10.80 -1.19 -2.11
N LYS A 91 11.43 -2.22 -1.57
CA LYS A 91 12.33 -3.07 -2.35
C LYS A 91 12.08 -4.53 -1.99
N VAL A 92 12.38 -5.40 -2.93
CA VAL A 92 12.29 -6.85 -2.72
C VAL A 92 13.71 -7.41 -2.78
N GLU A 93 14.12 -8.08 -1.71
CA GLU A 93 15.47 -8.60 -1.56
C GLU A 93 15.41 -9.98 -0.94
N ASP A 94 16.04 -10.96 -1.56
CA ASP A 94 16.07 -12.34 -1.06
C ASP A 94 14.67 -12.89 -0.74
N GLY A 95 13.69 -12.56 -1.59
CA GLY A 95 12.32 -13.01 -1.40
C GLY A 95 11.57 -12.30 -0.29
N GLN A 96 12.11 -11.21 0.25
CA GLN A 96 11.47 -10.43 1.32
C GLN A 96 11.08 -9.06 0.80
N VAL A 97 9.89 -8.60 1.20
CA VAL A 97 9.43 -7.25 0.90
C VAL A 97 9.86 -6.34 2.05
N LEU A 98 10.60 -5.30 1.70
CA LEU A 98 11.12 -4.33 2.66
C LEU A 98 10.51 -2.97 2.37
N VAL A 99 10.11 -2.25 3.42
CA VAL A 99 9.47 -0.95 3.31
C VAL A 99 10.25 0.07 4.12
N GLN A 100 10.47 1.23 3.53
CA GLN A 100 11.14 2.33 4.23
C GLN A 100 10.09 3.27 4.83
N ILE A 101 10.02 3.29 6.15
CA ILE A 101 9.14 4.19 6.89
C ILE A 101 9.99 5.35 7.37
N GLY A 102 9.74 6.46 6.83
CA GLY A 102 10.57 7.55 7.13
C GLY A 102 10.36 8.60 7.94
#